data_c364c9d3a85b99526e4056f6ab2b76ee
#
_entry.id   c364c9d3a85b99526e4056f6ab2b76ee
#
_cell.length_a   1.000
_cell.length_b   1.000
_cell.length_c   1.000
_cell.angle_alpha   90.00
_cell.angle_beta   90.00
_cell.angle_gamma   90.00
#
_symmetry.space_group_name_H-M   'P 1'
#
loop_
_entity.id
_entity.type
_entity.pdbx_description
1 polymer ?
#
loop_
_entity_poly.entity_id
_entity_poly.type
_entity_poly.pdbx_seq_one_letter_code
_entity_poly.pdbx_strand_id
1 'polypeptide(L)'
;MDFTAHGYLTVWCLPMDKNYAQIERQELCDLFESVGPDHPTLCEGWSAADLAAHLVLRENSLKAVGLVAPGYLAKKLAKATKKLAKKKSFEELVDKVRSGPPFYLKRFDEAMNLFEFFVHHEDVRRGGSEFIPRTDINDLENVLWAKQERFSKLLVRGLKGVDLTISNTAGETIYLGGRGKPVVLKGAPSEIALFLFGRRDHSEVELSGDPEAINEMKTGKLGG
;
A
#
# COMPACT_ATOMS: atom_id res chain seq x y z
N MET A 1 30.16 7.23 46.59
CA MET A 1 28.80 6.69 46.36
C MET A 1 28.38 7.22 44.99
N ASP A 2 28.76 6.50 43.92
CA ASP A 2 28.54 6.89 42.55
C ASP A 2 27.37 6.15 41.97
N PHE A 3 26.36 6.91 41.56
CA PHE A 3 25.25 6.40 40.77
C PHE A 3 25.44 6.93 39.31
N THR A 4 26.08 6.13 38.49
CA THR A 4 26.08 6.34 37.03
C THR A 4 25.05 5.39 36.41
N ALA A 5 23.84 5.89 36.21
CA ALA A 5 22.84 5.23 35.38
C ALA A 5 23.16 5.53 33.91
N HIS A 6 23.82 4.62 33.22
CA HIS A 6 23.95 4.65 31.77
C HIS A 6 22.69 4.06 31.15
N GLY A 7 21.76 4.93 30.78
CA GLY A 7 20.65 4.58 29.90
C GLY A 7 21.18 4.34 28.49
N TYR A 8 21.32 3.08 28.10
CA TYR A 8 21.60 2.72 26.70
C TYR A 8 20.33 2.97 25.88
N LEU A 9 20.30 4.10 25.19
CA LEU A 9 19.42 4.30 24.06
C LEU A 9 19.81 3.25 23.00
N THR A 10 19.05 2.17 22.91
CA THR A 10 19.12 1.21 21.81
C THR A 10 18.61 1.93 20.57
N VAL A 11 19.50 2.61 19.86
CA VAL A 11 19.22 3.06 18.51
C VAL A 11 19.05 1.79 17.68
N TRP A 12 17.82 1.46 17.35
CA TRP A 12 17.50 0.41 16.38
C TRP A 12 18.08 0.88 15.05
N CYS A 13 19.24 0.33 14.71
CA CYS A 13 19.84 0.49 13.40
C CYS A 13 18.93 -0.28 12.42
N LEU A 14 17.97 0.41 11.81
CA LEU A 14 17.24 -0.14 10.69
C LEU A 14 18.28 -0.56 9.65
N PRO A 15 18.18 -1.75 9.06
CA PRO A 15 19.04 -2.13 7.97
C PRO A 15 18.78 -1.19 6.80
N MET A 16 19.64 -0.17 6.66
CA MET A 16 19.52 0.93 5.68
C MET A 16 19.72 0.49 4.23
N ASP A 17 19.98 -0.81 3.98
CA ASP A 17 20.39 -1.30 2.67
C ASP A 17 19.32 -2.09 1.90
N LYS A 18 18.15 -2.38 2.49
CA LYS A 18 17.10 -3.14 1.81
C LYS A 18 16.11 -2.20 1.12
N ASN A 19 16.00 -2.28 -0.20
CA ASN A 19 14.95 -1.61 -0.97
C ASN A 19 13.68 -2.47 -0.96
N TYR A 20 12.76 -2.17 -0.02
CA TYR A 20 11.53 -2.95 0.15
C TYR A 20 10.56 -2.78 -1.03
N ALA A 21 10.57 -1.67 -1.76
CA ALA A 21 9.80 -1.54 -2.99
C ALA A 21 10.27 -2.55 -4.04
N GLN A 22 11.58 -2.78 -4.12
CA GLN A 22 12.15 -3.77 -5.03
C GLN A 22 11.88 -5.21 -4.56
N ILE A 23 11.92 -5.47 -3.25
CA ILE A 23 11.57 -6.79 -2.69
C ILE A 23 10.11 -7.12 -3.01
N GLU A 24 9.17 -6.23 -2.65
CA GLU A 24 7.74 -6.42 -2.94
C GLU A 24 7.46 -6.59 -4.43
N ARG A 25 8.18 -5.88 -5.29
CA ARG A 25 8.11 -6.05 -6.75
C ARG A 25 8.49 -7.46 -7.18
N GLN A 26 9.61 -7.99 -6.69
CA GLN A 26 10.08 -9.32 -7.06
C GLN A 26 9.10 -10.40 -6.56
N GLU A 27 8.70 -10.31 -5.30
CA GLU A 27 7.75 -11.25 -4.70
C GLU A 27 6.37 -11.22 -5.41
N LEU A 28 5.89 -10.02 -5.81
CA LEU A 28 4.69 -9.89 -6.62
C LEU A 28 4.85 -10.56 -8.00
N CYS A 29 6.02 -10.41 -8.64
CA CYS A 29 6.27 -11.08 -9.93
C CYS A 29 6.31 -12.60 -9.79
N ASP A 30 6.95 -13.11 -8.73
CA ASP A 30 6.98 -14.56 -8.43
C ASP A 30 5.56 -15.09 -8.15
N LEU A 31 4.75 -14.29 -7.44
CA LEU A 31 3.34 -14.62 -7.20
C LEU A 31 2.54 -14.63 -8.51
N PHE A 32 2.71 -13.64 -9.39
CA PHE A 32 2.07 -13.61 -10.70
C PHE A 32 2.35 -14.88 -11.50
N GLU A 33 3.61 -15.32 -11.55
CA GLU A 33 4.01 -16.55 -12.25
C GLU A 33 3.35 -17.81 -11.63
N SER A 34 3.18 -17.82 -10.32
CA SER A 34 2.59 -18.97 -9.61
C SER A 34 1.08 -19.07 -9.78
N VAL A 35 0.36 -17.94 -9.81
CA VAL A 35 -1.13 -17.94 -9.84
C VAL A 35 -1.69 -17.85 -11.26
N GLY A 36 -0.93 -17.32 -12.23
CA GLY A 36 -1.34 -17.18 -13.62
C GLY A 36 -2.20 -15.93 -13.91
N PRO A 37 -2.49 -15.70 -15.21
CA PRO A 37 -3.08 -14.43 -15.70
C PRO A 37 -4.51 -14.17 -15.25
N ASP A 38 -5.28 -15.21 -15.02
CA ASP A 38 -6.73 -15.11 -14.74
C ASP A 38 -7.04 -15.04 -13.24
N HIS A 39 -6.00 -15.08 -12.38
CA HIS A 39 -6.19 -14.99 -10.94
C HIS A 39 -6.91 -13.70 -10.55
N PRO A 40 -7.95 -13.77 -9.69
CA PRO A 40 -8.66 -12.59 -9.24
C PRO A 40 -7.78 -11.69 -8.37
N THR A 41 -8.08 -10.40 -8.32
CA THR A 41 -7.43 -9.43 -7.45
C THR A 41 -8.46 -8.63 -6.67
N LEU A 42 -8.05 -7.94 -5.60
CA LEU A 42 -8.92 -6.98 -4.89
C LEU A 42 -9.23 -5.72 -5.71
N CYS A 43 -8.53 -5.48 -6.81
CA CYS A 43 -8.86 -4.42 -7.75
C CYS A 43 -10.13 -4.83 -8.53
N GLU A 44 -11.25 -4.17 -8.26
CA GLU A 44 -12.56 -4.53 -8.84
C GLU A 44 -12.51 -4.71 -10.36
N GLY A 45 -12.87 -5.90 -10.83
CA GLY A 45 -12.94 -6.26 -12.24
C GLY A 45 -11.57 -6.43 -12.93
N TRP A 46 -10.49 -6.58 -12.16
CA TRP A 46 -9.15 -6.83 -12.67
C TRP A 46 -8.64 -8.23 -12.31
N SER A 47 -8.09 -8.90 -13.31
CA SER A 47 -7.28 -10.11 -13.10
C SER A 47 -5.81 -9.75 -12.85
N ALA A 48 -4.99 -10.76 -12.53
CA ALA A 48 -3.54 -10.61 -12.41
C ALA A 48 -2.91 -10.03 -13.68
N ALA A 49 -3.39 -10.41 -14.87
CA ALA A 49 -2.92 -9.83 -16.14
C ALA A 49 -3.26 -8.34 -16.29
N ASP A 50 -4.46 -7.94 -15.86
CA ASP A 50 -4.84 -6.52 -15.87
C ASP A 50 -3.96 -5.73 -14.88
N LEU A 51 -3.69 -6.28 -13.68
CA LEU A 51 -2.84 -5.62 -12.69
C LEU A 51 -1.39 -5.51 -13.15
N ALA A 52 -0.81 -6.56 -13.75
CA ALA A 52 0.52 -6.50 -14.34
C ALA A 52 0.61 -5.42 -15.44
N ALA A 53 -0.40 -5.33 -16.32
CA ALA A 53 -0.47 -4.29 -17.35
C ALA A 53 -0.60 -2.88 -16.73
N HIS A 54 -1.34 -2.73 -15.63
CA HIS A 54 -1.43 -1.48 -14.88
C HIS A 54 -0.07 -1.02 -14.38
N LEU A 55 0.66 -1.90 -13.71
CA LEU A 55 1.99 -1.60 -13.17
C LEU A 55 2.98 -1.19 -14.27
N VAL A 56 2.97 -1.89 -15.42
CA VAL A 56 3.78 -1.51 -16.59
C VAL A 56 3.44 -0.10 -17.09
N LEU A 57 2.16 0.24 -17.21
CA LEU A 57 1.74 1.57 -17.67
C LEU A 57 2.12 2.66 -16.66
N ARG A 58 1.95 2.38 -15.38
CA ARG A 58 2.28 3.31 -14.30
C ARG A 58 3.78 3.65 -14.30
N GLU A 59 4.65 2.66 -14.41
CA GLU A 59 6.09 2.87 -14.37
C GLU A 59 6.66 3.53 -15.62
N ASN A 60 6.02 3.34 -16.77
CA ASN A 60 6.47 3.92 -18.04
C ASN A 60 5.83 5.29 -18.33
N SER A 61 5.02 5.83 -17.43
CA SER A 61 4.37 7.13 -17.62
C SER A 61 4.81 8.11 -16.54
N LEU A 62 5.58 9.13 -16.89
CA LEU A 62 5.91 10.25 -16.01
C LEU A 62 4.67 10.98 -15.45
N LYS A 63 3.52 10.84 -16.12
CA LYS A 63 2.23 11.40 -15.68
C LYS A 63 1.47 10.50 -14.70
N ALA A 64 1.85 9.23 -14.61
CA ALA A 64 1.23 8.26 -13.69
C ALA A 64 2.03 8.12 -12.38
N VAL A 65 3.22 8.73 -12.34
CA VAL A 65 4.07 8.72 -11.17
C VAL A 65 3.44 9.61 -10.08
N GLY A 66 2.76 8.96 -9.14
CA GLY A 66 2.59 9.53 -7.81
C GLY A 66 1.28 10.22 -7.48
N LEU A 67 0.17 10.05 -8.22
CA LEU A 67 -1.12 10.51 -7.73
C LEU A 67 -2.25 9.60 -8.18
N VAL A 68 -3.16 9.37 -7.25
CA VAL A 68 -4.51 8.91 -7.53
C VAL A 68 -5.09 9.76 -8.66
N ALA A 69 -5.28 9.15 -9.81
CA ALA A 69 -5.69 9.88 -11.00
C ALA A 69 -7.13 10.42 -10.81
N PRO A 70 -7.41 11.71 -11.10
CA PRO A 70 -8.78 12.21 -11.08
C PRO A 70 -9.69 11.33 -11.96
N GLY A 71 -10.95 11.14 -11.57
CA GLY A 71 -11.88 10.15 -12.14
C GLY A 71 -11.90 9.98 -13.67
N TYR A 72 -11.67 11.05 -14.45
CA TYR A 72 -11.54 10.97 -15.90
C TYR A 72 -10.24 10.25 -16.34
N LEU A 73 -9.13 10.55 -15.68
CA LEU A 73 -7.83 9.92 -15.95
C LEU A 73 -7.84 8.46 -15.52
N ALA A 74 -8.52 8.11 -14.41
CA ALA A 74 -8.68 6.74 -13.95
C ALA A 74 -9.40 5.88 -14.98
N LYS A 75 -10.50 6.36 -15.58
CA LYS A 75 -11.21 5.64 -16.65
C LYS A 75 -10.34 5.44 -17.90
N LYS A 76 -9.55 6.45 -18.27
CA LYS A 76 -8.63 6.37 -19.42
C LYS A 76 -7.50 5.37 -19.13
N LEU A 77 -6.96 5.37 -17.92
CA LEU A 77 -5.94 4.42 -17.48
C LEU A 77 -6.50 3.00 -17.49
N ALA A 78 -7.67 2.75 -16.90
CA ALA A 78 -8.30 1.43 -16.90
C ALA A 78 -8.53 0.88 -18.33
N LYS A 79 -8.95 1.73 -19.28
CA LYS A 79 -9.09 1.34 -20.69
C LYS A 79 -7.73 0.98 -21.33
N ALA A 80 -6.69 1.77 -21.04
CA ALA A 80 -5.34 1.51 -21.53
C ALA A 80 -4.76 0.22 -20.94
N THR A 81 -4.99 -0.04 -19.66
CA THR A 81 -4.62 -1.26 -18.93
C THR A 81 -5.22 -2.49 -19.62
N LYS A 82 -6.54 -2.54 -19.81
CA LYS A 82 -7.21 -3.66 -20.49
C LYS A 82 -6.74 -3.84 -21.94
N LYS A 83 -6.42 -2.75 -22.64
CA LYS A 83 -5.87 -2.83 -23.99
C LYS A 83 -4.46 -3.42 -24.00
N LEU A 84 -3.62 -3.05 -23.03
CA LEU A 84 -2.25 -3.57 -22.92
C LEU A 84 -2.26 -5.05 -22.52
N ALA A 85 -3.07 -5.44 -21.54
CA ALA A 85 -3.25 -6.83 -21.11
C ALA A 85 -3.66 -7.76 -22.27
N LYS A 86 -4.49 -7.27 -23.22
CA LYS A 86 -4.86 -8.04 -24.42
C LYS A 86 -3.80 -8.07 -25.52
N LYS A 87 -2.88 -7.12 -25.52
CA LYS A 87 -1.88 -6.96 -26.59
C LYS A 87 -0.58 -7.73 -26.32
N LYS A 88 -0.26 -7.92 -25.06
CA LYS A 88 0.98 -8.55 -24.59
C LYS A 88 0.69 -9.86 -23.89
N SER A 89 1.62 -10.81 -23.97
CA SER A 89 1.50 -12.00 -23.15
C SER A 89 1.68 -11.65 -21.67
N PHE A 90 1.18 -12.51 -20.79
CA PHE A 90 1.29 -12.31 -19.35
C PHE A 90 2.75 -12.32 -18.91
N GLU A 91 3.54 -13.24 -19.42
CA GLU A 91 4.97 -13.37 -19.17
C GLU A 91 5.71 -12.08 -19.57
N GLU A 92 5.42 -11.52 -20.76
CA GLU A 92 6.00 -10.25 -21.19
C GLU A 92 5.66 -9.08 -20.25
N LEU A 93 4.46 -9.09 -19.66
CA LEU A 93 4.05 -8.07 -18.69
C LEU A 93 4.79 -8.24 -17.37
N VAL A 94 4.86 -9.48 -16.85
CA VAL A 94 5.58 -9.80 -15.61
C VAL A 94 7.06 -9.45 -15.74
N ASP A 95 7.71 -9.82 -16.84
CA ASP A 95 9.12 -9.47 -17.11
C ASP A 95 9.35 -7.95 -17.09
N LYS A 96 8.40 -7.19 -17.64
CA LYS A 96 8.48 -5.72 -17.64
C LYS A 96 8.34 -5.14 -16.22
N VAL A 97 7.42 -5.66 -15.41
CA VAL A 97 7.28 -5.28 -14.00
C VAL A 97 8.55 -5.64 -13.24
N ARG A 98 9.07 -6.86 -13.44
CA ARG A 98 10.30 -7.37 -12.79
C ARG A 98 11.53 -6.52 -13.11
N SER A 99 11.65 -6.04 -14.35
CA SER A 99 12.76 -5.19 -14.79
C SER A 99 12.78 -3.82 -14.11
N GLY A 100 11.63 -3.38 -13.61
CA GLY A 100 11.47 -2.10 -12.92
C GLY A 100 11.47 -0.89 -13.84
N PRO A 101 11.41 0.31 -13.25
CA PRO A 101 11.38 1.56 -13.99
C PRO A 101 12.70 1.80 -14.72
N PRO A 102 12.69 2.66 -15.77
CA PRO A 102 13.90 3.11 -16.43
C PRO A 102 14.94 3.64 -15.43
N PHE A 103 16.23 3.48 -15.74
CA PHE A 103 17.36 3.76 -14.81
C PHE A 103 17.31 5.16 -14.19
N TYR A 104 16.81 6.17 -14.91
CA TYR A 104 16.70 7.55 -14.42
C TYR A 104 15.60 7.76 -13.38
N LEU A 105 14.66 6.80 -13.22
CA LEU A 105 13.61 6.81 -12.22
C LEU A 105 13.92 5.91 -11.00
N LYS A 106 14.95 5.05 -11.07
CA LYS A 106 15.30 4.10 -9.99
C LYS A 106 15.57 4.76 -8.64
N ARG A 107 16.11 6.00 -8.64
CA ARG A 107 16.40 6.74 -7.40
C ARG A 107 15.17 7.07 -6.56
N PHE A 108 14.00 7.07 -7.19
CA PHE A 108 12.73 7.40 -6.52
C PHE A 108 11.89 6.15 -6.25
N ASP A 109 12.41 4.97 -6.58
CA ASP A 109 11.64 3.72 -6.57
C ASP A 109 11.05 3.44 -5.18
N GLU A 110 11.87 3.42 -4.14
CA GLU A 110 11.39 3.06 -2.81
C GLU A 110 10.39 4.05 -2.23
N ALA A 111 10.67 5.34 -2.34
CA ALA A 111 9.79 6.37 -1.78
C ALA A 111 8.41 6.41 -2.47
N MET A 112 8.38 6.10 -3.77
CA MET A 112 7.18 6.22 -4.61
C MET A 112 6.42 4.91 -4.76
N ASN A 113 7.12 3.79 -4.70
CA ASN A 113 6.59 2.49 -5.09
C ASN A 113 6.38 1.53 -3.91
N LEU A 114 6.94 1.80 -2.72
CA LEU A 114 6.81 0.88 -1.59
C LEU A 114 5.34 0.51 -1.31
N PHE A 115 4.49 1.50 -1.02
CA PHE A 115 3.08 1.22 -0.74
C PHE A 115 2.33 0.67 -1.95
N GLU A 116 2.69 1.12 -3.15
CA GLU A 116 2.08 0.64 -4.39
C GLU A 116 2.33 -0.86 -4.60
N PHE A 117 3.61 -1.28 -4.54
CA PHE A 117 3.93 -2.70 -4.71
C PHE A 117 3.42 -3.54 -3.56
N PHE A 118 3.52 -3.06 -2.32
CA PHE A 118 2.96 -3.73 -1.17
C PHE A 118 1.44 -3.95 -1.32
N VAL A 119 0.68 -2.90 -1.61
CA VAL A 119 -0.78 -2.99 -1.75
C VAL A 119 -1.18 -3.90 -2.90
N HIS A 120 -0.52 -3.79 -4.05
CA HIS A 120 -0.83 -4.65 -5.20
C HIS A 120 -0.36 -6.09 -5.04
N HIS A 121 0.70 -6.34 -4.26
CA HIS A 121 1.07 -7.69 -3.85
C HIS A 121 -0.04 -8.31 -3.00
N GLU A 122 -0.54 -7.58 -2.02
CA GLU A 122 -1.68 -8.02 -1.20
C GLU A 122 -2.99 -8.11 -2.02
N ASP A 123 -3.20 -7.27 -3.04
CA ASP A 123 -4.36 -7.38 -3.93
C ASP A 123 -4.41 -8.74 -4.64
N VAL A 124 -3.26 -9.29 -5.04
CA VAL A 124 -3.18 -10.63 -5.64
C VAL A 124 -3.29 -11.71 -4.58
N ARG A 125 -2.56 -11.58 -3.46
CA ARG A 125 -2.59 -12.57 -2.37
C ARG A 125 -3.98 -12.76 -1.78
N ARG A 126 -4.74 -11.69 -1.64
CA ARG A 126 -6.08 -11.65 -1.02
C ARG A 126 -7.21 -11.69 -2.04
N GLY A 127 -6.90 -11.77 -3.33
CA GLY A 127 -7.91 -11.80 -4.40
C GLY A 127 -8.67 -13.11 -4.51
N GLY A 128 -8.15 -14.20 -3.91
CA GLY A 128 -8.81 -15.50 -3.82
C GLY A 128 -9.89 -15.54 -2.73
N SER A 129 -10.47 -16.71 -2.55
CA SER A 129 -11.56 -16.96 -1.56
C SER A 129 -11.06 -16.95 -0.11
N GLU A 130 -9.80 -17.26 0.10
CA GLU A 130 -9.17 -17.32 1.43
C GLU A 130 -7.80 -16.67 1.37
N PHE A 131 -7.48 -15.88 2.38
CA PHE A 131 -6.15 -15.32 2.55
C PHE A 131 -5.67 -15.46 3.99
N ILE A 132 -4.36 -15.50 4.15
CA ILE A 132 -3.68 -15.45 5.46
C ILE A 132 -2.77 -14.24 5.46
N PRO A 133 -2.90 -13.31 6.44
CA PRO A 133 -1.96 -12.21 6.60
C PRO A 133 -0.52 -12.70 6.69
N ARG A 134 0.42 -11.92 6.20
CA ARG A 134 1.85 -12.26 6.33
C ARG A 134 2.31 -12.03 7.78
N THR A 135 3.07 -12.97 8.32
CA THR A 135 3.55 -12.92 9.72
C THR A 135 5.02 -12.57 9.85
N ASP A 136 5.85 -12.94 8.87
CA ASP A 136 7.31 -12.81 8.96
C ASP A 136 7.84 -11.57 8.22
N ILE A 137 7.15 -10.43 8.37
CA ILE A 137 7.45 -9.18 7.67
C ILE A 137 7.80 -8.02 8.63
N ASN A 138 8.33 -8.32 9.82
CA ASN A 138 8.61 -7.30 10.84
C ASN A 138 9.45 -6.12 10.33
N ASP A 139 10.46 -6.37 9.53
CA ASP A 139 11.29 -5.30 8.94
C ASP A 139 10.46 -4.42 7.99
N LEU A 140 9.61 -5.03 7.16
CA LEU A 140 8.70 -4.30 6.26
C LEU A 140 7.67 -3.49 7.06
N GLU A 141 7.11 -4.05 8.14
CA GLU A 141 6.19 -3.33 9.03
C GLU A 141 6.84 -2.06 9.60
N ASN A 142 8.09 -2.15 10.05
CA ASN A 142 8.83 -1.00 10.54
C ASN A 142 9.04 0.07 9.46
N VAL A 143 9.37 -0.34 8.24
CA VAL A 143 9.57 0.58 7.10
C VAL A 143 8.24 1.21 6.65
N LEU A 144 7.15 0.44 6.62
CA LEU A 144 5.81 0.96 6.35
C LEU A 144 5.41 1.99 7.41
N TRP A 145 5.59 1.67 8.71
CA TRP A 145 5.28 2.60 9.79
C TRP A 145 6.05 3.91 9.71
N ALA A 146 7.35 3.84 9.46
CA ALA A 146 8.19 5.04 9.32
C ALA A 146 7.74 5.98 8.18
N LYS A 147 7.04 5.45 7.17
CA LYS A 147 6.55 6.22 6.02
C LYS A 147 5.03 6.47 6.07
N GLN A 148 4.33 5.88 7.05
CA GLN A 148 2.87 5.85 7.14
C GLN A 148 2.25 7.25 7.18
N GLU A 149 2.81 8.17 7.98
CA GLU A 149 2.23 9.50 8.19
C GLU A 149 1.98 10.25 6.87
N ARG A 150 3.00 10.30 6.01
CA ARG A 150 2.94 11.05 4.76
C ARG A 150 1.87 10.50 3.81
N PHE A 151 1.80 9.18 3.67
CA PHE A 151 0.85 8.53 2.77
C PHE A 151 -0.56 8.57 3.34
N SER A 152 -0.73 8.30 4.62
CA SER A 152 -2.03 8.35 5.28
C SER A 152 -2.68 9.74 5.18
N LYS A 153 -1.93 10.81 5.41
CA LYS A 153 -2.42 12.18 5.22
C LYS A 153 -2.95 12.46 3.82
N LEU A 154 -2.36 11.83 2.80
CA LEU A 154 -2.86 11.96 1.43
C LEU A 154 -4.17 11.18 1.23
N LEU A 155 -4.22 9.95 1.72
CA LEU A 155 -5.33 9.03 1.50
C LEU A 155 -6.62 9.43 2.24
N VAL A 156 -6.48 10.07 3.42
CA VAL A 156 -7.64 10.47 4.25
C VAL A 156 -8.23 11.83 3.91
N ARG A 157 -7.69 12.55 2.93
CA ARG A 157 -8.16 13.91 2.55
C ARG A 157 -9.63 13.98 2.13
N GLY A 158 -10.17 12.84 1.67
CA GLY A 158 -11.58 12.74 1.26
C GLY A 158 -12.56 12.54 2.40
N LEU A 159 -12.08 12.15 3.60
CA LEU A 159 -12.92 11.94 4.77
C LEU A 159 -13.43 13.26 5.35
N LYS A 160 -14.67 13.23 5.84
CA LYS A 160 -15.32 14.41 6.41
C LYS A 160 -15.71 14.16 7.86
N GLY A 161 -15.54 15.19 8.70
CA GLY A 161 -15.97 15.09 10.08
C GLY A 161 -15.18 14.10 10.94
N VAL A 162 -13.97 13.76 10.55
CA VAL A 162 -13.07 12.81 11.22
C VAL A 162 -11.85 13.53 11.74
N ASP A 163 -11.45 13.20 12.96
CA ASP A 163 -10.17 13.57 13.58
C ASP A 163 -9.41 12.27 13.88
N LEU A 164 -8.46 11.92 13.01
CA LEU A 164 -7.89 10.58 12.93
C LEU A 164 -6.53 10.45 13.61
N THR A 165 -6.43 9.48 14.48
CA THR A 165 -5.16 8.93 14.97
C THR A 165 -5.01 7.50 14.47
N ILE A 166 -3.84 7.11 13.99
CA ILE A 166 -3.50 5.72 13.72
C ILE A 166 -2.58 5.19 14.81
N SER A 167 -2.72 3.91 15.17
CA SER A 167 -1.92 3.25 16.20
C SER A 167 -1.46 1.90 15.71
N ASN A 168 -0.15 1.61 15.83
CA ASN A 168 0.37 0.28 15.50
C ASN A 168 0.19 -0.71 16.66
N THR A 169 0.54 -1.97 16.42
CA THR A 169 0.44 -3.05 17.43
C THR A 169 1.40 -2.89 18.60
N ALA A 170 2.47 -2.10 18.46
CA ALA A 170 3.39 -1.75 19.54
C ALA A 170 2.87 -0.60 20.42
N GLY A 171 1.73 0.02 20.06
CA GLY A 171 1.16 1.15 20.78
C GLY A 171 1.72 2.50 20.41
N GLU A 172 2.59 2.58 19.39
CA GLU A 172 3.00 3.86 18.83
C GLU A 172 1.85 4.50 18.07
N THR A 173 1.79 5.82 18.06
CA THR A 173 0.69 6.56 17.43
C THR A 173 1.18 7.65 16.49
N ILE A 174 0.41 7.87 15.42
CA ILE A 174 0.60 8.99 14.50
C ILE A 174 -0.72 9.76 14.42
N TYR A 175 -0.69 11.03 14.78
CA TYR A 175 -1.84 11.92 14.63
C TYR A 175 -1.88 12.47 13.21
N LEU A 176 -2.92 12.11 12.47
CA LEU A 176 -3.13 12.56 11.10
C LEU A 176 -3.92 13.86 11.02
N GLY A 177 -4.62 14.19 12.11
CA GLY A 177 -5.45 15.39 12.21
C GLY A 177 -6.81 15.23 11.54
N GLY A 178 -7.53 16.33 11.50
CA GLY A 178 -8.85 16.45 10.92
C GLY A 178 -9.65 17.55 11.59
N ARG A 179 -10.87 17.78 11.09
CA ARG A 179 -11.84 18.72 11.69
C ARG A 179 -13.12 17.96 11.94
N GLY A 180 -13.16 17.19 13.03
CA GLY A 180 -14.32 16.37 13.30
C GLY A 180 -14.25 15.64 14.62
N LYS A 181 -14.89 14.49 14.68
CA LYS A 181 -14.97 13.65 15.85
C LYS A 181 -13.79 12.68 15.91
N PRO A 182 -13.28 12.37 17.11
CA PRO A 182 -12.09 11.56 17.26
C PRO A 182 -12.36 10.10 16.90
N VAL A 183 -11.42 9.51 16.17
CA VAL A 183 -11.38 8.08 15.87
C VAL A 183 -9.94 7.58 15.85
N VAL A 184 -9.75 6.37 16.33
CA VAL A 184 -8.47 5.66 16.29
C VAL A 184 -8.62 4.46 15.37
N LEU A 185 -7.70 4.34 14.40
CA LEU A 185 -7.52 3.17 13.56
C LEU A 185 -6.28 2.41 14.06
N LYS A 186 -6.46 1.19 14.58
CA LYS A 186 -5.40 0.38 15.18
C LYS A 186 -5.20 -0.91 14.39
N GLY A 187 -3.95 -1.28 14.18
CA GLY A 187 -3.57 -2.52 13.50
C GLY A 187 -2.08 -2.61 13.23
N ALA A 188 -1.65 -3.67 12.54
CA ALA A 188 -0.32 -3.72 11.98
C ALA A 188 -0.16 -2.60 10.92
N PRO A 189 1.03 -2.01 10.74
CA PRO A 189 1.26 -0.99 9.72
C PRO A 189 0.81 -1.39 8.31
N SER A 190 1.02 -2.65 7.93
CA SER A 190 0.54 -3.25 6.68
C SER A 190 -0.98 -3.22 6.56
N GLU A 191 -1.70 -3.61 7.61
CA GLU A 191 -3.16 -3.66 7.64
C GLU A 191 -3.77 -2.25 7.64
N ILE A 192 -3.16 -1.31 8.37
CA ILE A 192 -3.52 0.11 8.32
C ILE A 192 -3.34 0.66 6.89
N ALA A 193 -2.24 0.32 6.22
CA ALA A 193 -2.02 0.73 4.84
C ALA A 193 -3.13 0.19 3.92
N LEU A 194 -3.43 -1.10 3.97
CA LEU A 194 -4.49 -1.72 3.16
C LEU A 194 -5.85 -1.06 3.40
N PHE A 195 -6.23 -0.84 4.66
CA PHE A 195 -7.47 -0.15 5.00
C PHE A 195 -7.55 1.23 4.35
N LEU A 196 -6.49 2.03 4.49
CA LEU A 196 -6.44 3.40 3.97
C LEU A 196 -6.37 3.45 2.44
N PHE A 197 -5.82 2.43 1.79
CA PHE A 197 -5.89 2.24 0.34
C PHE A 197 -7.23 1.66 -0.14
N GLY A 198 -8.24 1.55 0.74
CA GLY A 198 -9.60 1.17 0.41
C GLY A 198 -9.88 -0.33 0.47
N ARG A 199 -8.96 -1.18 0.94
CA ARG A 199 -9.14 -2.63 1.10
C ARG A 199 -9.76 -2.95 2.46
N ARG A 200 -10.81 -2.20 2.85
CA ARG A 200 -11.41 -2.23 4.19
C ARG A 200 -11.84 -3.63 4.64
N ASP A 201 -12.55 -4.33 3.75
CA ASP A 201 -13.12 -5.66 4.04
C ASP A 201 -12.06 -6.78 4.01
N HIS A 202 -10.84 -6.44 3.58
CA HIS A 202 -9.70 -7.33 3.45
C HIS A 202 -8.51 -6.90 4.32
N SER A 203 -8.76 -6.13 5.39
CA SER A 203 -7.74 -5.65 6.31
C SER A 203 -8.12 -5.94 7.76
N GLU A 204 -7.15 -6.33 8.57
CA GLU A 204 -7.32 -6.66 9.99
C GLU A 204 -7.01 -5.44 10.85
N VAL A 205 -8.01 -4.58 11.06
CA VAL A 205 -7.88 -3.35 11.84
C VAL A 205 -9.04 -3.20 12.83
N GLU A 206 -8.78 -2.47 13.90
CA GLU A 206 -9.75 -2.07 14.91
C GLU A 206 -10.04 -0.56 14.80
N LEU A 207 -11.31 -0.19 14.80
CA LEU A 207 -11.76 1.20 14.86
C LEU A 207 -12.40 1.47 16.22
N SER A 208 -11.96 2.52 16.90
CA SER A 208 -12.52 2.97 18.16
C SER A 208 -12.66 4.49 18.19
N GLY A 209 -13.66 5.00 18.93
CA GLY A 209 -13.93 6.43 19.02
C GLY A 209 -15.39 6.78 18.80
N ASP A 210 -15.65 7.95 18.22
CA ASP A 210 -17.00 8.41 17.95
C ASP A 210 -17.71 7.56 16.87
N PRO A 211 -18.97 7.13 17.09
CA PRO A 211 -19.68 6.26 16.14
C PRO A 211 -19.87 6.85 14.73
N GLU A 212 -20.06 8.16 14.61
CA GLU A 212 -20.20 8.81 13.29
C GLU A 212 -18.85 8.85 12.56
N ALA A 213 -17.77 9.15 13.27
CA ALA A 213 -16.43 9.09 12.70
C ALA A 213 -16.02 7.66 12.29
N ILE A 214 -16.38 6.65 13.09
CA ILE A 214 -16.18 5.23 12.72
C ILE A 214 -16.97 4.89 11.45
N ASN A 215 -18.23 5.34 11.34
CA ASN A 215 -19.03 5.12 10.14
C ASN A 215 -18.39 5.78 8.91
N GLU A 216 -17.92 7.03 9.03
CA GLU A 216 -17.21 7.72 7.96
C GLU A 216 -15.90 6.98 7.56
N MET A 217 -15.16 6.45 8.52
CA MET A 217 -13.99 5.60 8.23
C MET A 217 -14.36 4.37 7.42
N LYS A 218 -15.53 3.77 7.66
CA LYS A 218 -16.01 2.57 6.96
C LYS A 218 -16.57 2.85 5.58
N THR A 219 -17.22 4.00 5.38
CA THR A 219 -18.01 4.29 4.17
C THR A 219 -17.54 5.50 3.37
N GLY A 220 -16.78 6.40 4.00
CA GLY A 220 -16.30 7.63 3.39
C GLY A 220 -15.27 7.40 2.29
N LYS A 221 -14.98 8.43 1.52
CA LYS A 221 -14.05 8.33 0.40
C LYS A 221 -12.60 8.30 0.90
N LEU A 222 -11.92 7.16 0.70
CA LEU A 222 -10.48 6.98 0.88
C LEU A 222 -9.78 6.99 -0.47
N GLY A 223 -8.49 7.29 -0.44
CA GLY A 223 -7.62 7.16 -1.61
C GLY A 223 -7.79 8.24 -2.68
N GLY A 224 -8.46 9.35 -2.38
CA GLY A 224 -8.54 10.53 -3.25
C GLY A 224 -9.28 10.34 -4.56
#